data_09f07fe4e4e0f388271bee303d6e95fa
#
_entry.id   09f07fe4e4e0f388271bee303d6e95fa
#
_cell.length_a   1.000
_cell.length_b   1.000
_cell.length_c   1.000
_cell.angle_alpha   90.00
_cell.angle_beta   90.00
_cell.angle_gamma   90.00
#
_symmetry.space_group_name_H-M   'P 1'
#
loop_
_entity.id
_entity.type
_entity.pdbx_description
1 polymer ?
#
loop_
_entity_poly.entity_id
_entity_poly.type
_entity_poly.pdbx_seq_one_letter_code
_entity_poly.pdbx_strand_id
1 'polypeptide(L)'
;MEEFEERLEATYKARTYGELTPITRDLPAAPGAVPAVNLAKDPVADGSWASRVTGGEGSSTWAVAILSGFQRKGRWTVPKRFNCFAFWGGGEIDLREANFADREVEINCVAVMGGVNVIVPPGVEVVVRGIGIMGGFDHREEGVPGDPGGPRVIVTGFAFWGGVGVERKLTRAERQALKEERRRQKLDRKESRRELHASWREDVEDAHRRMTDRHHDLMRGRSDRHRDRRDRRDRRDRYDRYED
;
A
#
# COMPACT_ATOMS: atom_id res chain seq x y z
N MET A 1 -53.63 -15.26 -7.55
CA MET A 1 -53.03 -13.91 -7.36
C MET A 1 -52.84 -13.63 -5.88
N GLU A 2 -53.78 -13.95 -5.02
CA GLU A 2 -53.75 -13.69 -3.57
C GLU A 2 -52.54 -14.30 -2.86
N GLU A 3 -52.18 -15.55 -3.16
CA GLU A 3 -51.04 -16.23 -2.54
C GLU A 3 -49.69 -15.56 -2.85
N PHE A 4 -49.54 -14.98 -4.04
CA PHE A 4 -48.33 -14.26 -4.43
C PHE A 4 -48.23 -12.94 -3.66
N GLU A 5 -49.31 -12.22 -3.49
CA GLU A 5 -49.33 -10.95 -2.74
C GLU A 5 -49.04 -11.17 -1.26
N GLU A 6 -49.61 -12.23 -0.67
CA GLU A 6 -49.38 -12.62 0.72
C GLU A 6 -47.92 -13.00 0.98
N ARG A 7 -47.31 -13.76 0.08
CA ARG A 7 -45.87 -14.10 0.16
C ARG A 7 -44.98 -12.88 -0.04
N LEU A 8 -45.36 -11.97 -0.94
CA LEU A 8 -44.64 -10.74 -1.16
C LEU A 8 -44.66 -9.83 0.08
N GLU A 9 -45.84 -9.69 0.71
CA GLU A 9 -46.01 -8.93 1.94
C GLU A 9 -45.22 -9.54 3.12
N ALA A 10 -45.23 -10.87 3.25
CA ALA A 10 -44.43 -11.59 4.24
C ALA A 10 -42.95 -11.40 4.03
N THR A 11 -42.48 -11.38 2.77
CA THR A 11 -41.05 -11.13 2.44
C THR A 11 -40.62 -9.71 2.82
N TYR A 12 -41.48 -8.71 2.59
CA TYR A 12 -41.16 -7.34 2.98
C TYR A 12 -41.18 -7.10 4.51
N LYS A 13 -41.93 -7.90 5.24
CA LYS A 13 -41.99 -7.85 6.71
C LYS A 13 -40.81 -8.57 7.36
N ALA A 14 -40.18 -9.53 6.69
CA ALA A 14 -39.08 -10.32 7.21
C ALA A 14 -37.86 -9.46 7.47
N ARG A 15 -37.33 -9.51 8.68
CA ARG A 15 -36.12 -8.80 9.11
C ARG A 15 -34.92 -9.71 9.25
N THR A 16 -35.12 -11.01 9.29
CA THR A 16 -34.08 -12.02 9.45
C THR A 16 -34.15 -13.11 8.40
N TYR A 17 -33.04 -13.74 8.09
CA TYR A 17 -32.99 -14.88 7.16
C TYR A 17 -33.84 -16.06 7.64
N GLY A 18 -33.98 -16.25 8.94
CA GLY A 18 -34.85 -17.30 9.53
C GLY A 18 -36.32 -17.12 9.18
N GLU A 19 -36.81 -15.90 9.05
CA GLU A 19 -38.17 -15.57 8.69
C GLU A 19 -38.48 -15.78 7.19
N LEU A 20 -37.45 -15.78 6.34
CA LEU A 20 -37.55 -16.06 4.92
C LEU A 20 -37.63 -17.57 4.62
N THR A 21 -37.10 -18.40 5.49
CA THR A 21 -37.05 -19.86 5.30
C THR A 21 -38.42 -20.51 5.07
N PRO A 22 -39.49 -20.20 5.82
CA PRO A 22 -40.81 -20.78 5.58
C PRO A 22 -41.45 -20.31 4.26
N ILE A 23 -41.11 -19.08 3.80
CA ILE A 23 -41.67 -18.49 2.57
C ILE A 23 -41.08 -19.14 1.31
N THR A 24 -39.82 -19.62 1.41
CA THR A 24 -39.06 -20.20 0.28
C THR A 24 -39.05 -21.72 0.27
N ARG A 25 -39.64 -22.38 1.27
CA ARG A 25 -39.53 -23.83 1.51
C ARG A 25 -40.12 -24.70 0.40
N ASP A 26 -41.17 -24.24 -0.23
CA ASP A 26 -41.92 -24.92 -1.29
C ASP A 26 -41.62 -24.40 -2.70
N LEU A 27 -40.68 -23.44 -2.81
CA LEU A 27 -40.18 -23.02 -4.12
C LEU A 27 -39.28 -24.13 -4.70
N PRO A 28 -39.49 -24.54 -5.97
CA PRO A 28 -38.58 -25.46 -6.61
C PRO A 28 -37.17 -24.84 -6.56
N ALA A 29 -36.21 -25.60 -6.00
CA ALA A 29 -34.83 -25.17 -6.00
C ALA A 29 -34.43 -24.79 -7.43
N ALA A 30 -34.13 -23.53 -7.66
CA ALA A 30 -33.64 -23.09 -8.96
C ALA A 30 -32.47 -23.99 -9.37
N PRO A 31 -32.45 -24.51 -10.61
CA PRO A 31 -31.31 -25.29 -11.11
C PRO A 31 -30.09 -24.38 -11.17
N GLY A 32 -29.30 -24.43 -10.14
CA GLY A 32 -28.19 -23.56 -9.83
C GLY A 32 -28.28 -23.18 -8.37
N ALA A 33 -27.99 -24.14 -7.48
CA ALA A 33 -27.71 -23.80 -6.10
C ALA A 33 -26.68 -22.66 -6.11
N VAL A 34 -27.15 -21.47 -5.69
CA VAL A 34 -26.21 -20.35 -5.42
C VAL A 34 -25.13 -20.96 -4.53
N PRO A 35 -23.89 -21.02 -4.98
CA PRO A 35 -22.83 -21.55 -4.12
C PRO A 35 -22.95 -20.77 -2.83
N ALA A 36 -23.07 -21.48 -1.70
CA ALA A 36 -23.10 -20.86 -0.39
C ALA A 36 -21.98 -19.83 -0.36
N VAL A 37 -22.35 -18.55 -0.30
CA VAL A 37 -21.36 -17.49 -0.18
C VAL A 37 -20.70 -17.73 1.17
N ASN A 38 -19.53 -18.33 1.12
CA ASN A 38 -18.76 -18.62 2.29
C ASN A 38 -18.22 -17.27 2.78
N LEU A 39 -18.96 -16.65 3.70
CA LEU A 39 -18.57 -15.40 4.39
C LEU A 39 -17.46 -15.65 5.43
N ALA A 40 -16.98 -16.90 5.53
CA ALA A 40 -15.75 -17.14 6.26
C ALA A 40 -14.67 -16.30 5.60
N LYS A 41 -14.18 -15.30 6.32
CA LYS A 41 -12.98 -14.56 6.00
C LYS A 41 -11.88 -15.62 5.92
N ASP A 42 -11.54 -16.03 4.69
CA ASP A 42 -10.46 -16.95 4.49
C ASP A 42 -9.27 -16.47 5.31
N PRO A 43 -8.62 -17.34 6.10
CA PRO A 43 -7.41 -16.97 6.79
C PRO A 43 -6.52 -16.34 5.73
N VAL A 44 -5.93 -15.20 6.06
CA VAL A 44 -4.95 -14.53 5.21
C VAL A 44 -3.91 -15.59 4.89
N ALA A 45 -4.11 -16.28 3.77
CA ALA A 45 -3.17 -17.24 3.28
C ALA A 45 -1.86 -16.47 3.12
N ASP A 46 -0.81 -17.01 3.71
CA ASP A 46 0.58 -16.62 3.53
C ASP A 46 0.70 -15.87 2.20
N GLY A 47 1.19 -14.63 2.21
CA GLY A 47 1.07 -13.69 1.08
C GLY A 47 1.68 -14.15 -0.26
N SER A 48 1.88 -15.44 -0.40
CA SER A 48 2.37 -16.15 -1.58
C SER A 48 1.29 -16.17 -2.68
N TRP A 49 1.65 -15.70 -3.85
CA TRP A 49 0.80 -15.77 -5.05
C TRP A 49 0.47 -17.20 -5.47
N ALA A 50 1.30 -18.17 -5.08
CA ALA A 50 1.04 -19.60 -5.29
C ALA A 50 -0.27 -20.08 -4.63
N SER A 51 -0.63 -19.54 -3.48
CA SER A 51 -1.87 -19.89 -2.76
C SER A 51 -3.14 -19.33 -3.41
N ARG A 52 -3.01 -18.38 -4.34
CA ARG A 52 -4.12 -17.82 -5.09
C ARG A 52 -4.46 -18.59 -6.36
N VAL A 53 -3.70 -19.61 -6.69
CA VAL A 53 -4.04 -20.59 -7.72
C VAL A 53 -4.97 -21.61 -7.07
N THR A 54 -6.28 -21.38 -7.18
CA THR A 54 -7.30 -22.17 -6.46
C THR A 54 -7.83 -23.36 -7.25
N GLY A 55 -7.54 -23.41 -8.54
CA GLY A 55 -8.16 -24.39 -9.45
C GLY A 55 -9.66 -24.09 -9.64
N GLY A 56 -10.28 -24.73 -10.59
CA GLY A 56 -11.72 -24.63 -10.85
C GLY A 56 -12.08 -23.74 -12.03
N GLU A 57 -13.38 -23.53 -12.20
CA GLU A 57 -13.91 -22.69 -13.27
C GLU A 57 -13.83 -21.21 -12.89
N GLY A 58 -13.43 -20.36 -13.84
CA GLY A 58 -13.39 -18.92 -13.64
C GLY A 58 -14.79 -18.31 -13.55
N SER A 59 -14.89 -17.16 -12.90
CA SER A 59 -16.17 -16.47 -12.67
C SER A 59 -16.83 -15.93 -13.96
N SER A 60 -16.08 -15.68 -15.02
CA SER A 60 -16.56 -15.21 -16.33
C SER A 60 -15.41 -15.33 -17.34
N THR A 61 -15.74 -15.73 -18.55
CA THR A 61 -14.77 -15.91 -19.64
C THR A 61 -14.72 -14.75 -20.63
N TRP A 62 -15.64 -13.80 -20.55
CA TRP A 62 -15.76 -12.67 -21.47
C TRP A 62 -15.99 -11.34 -20.76
N ALA A 63 -15.43 -10.29 -21.35
CA ALA A 63 -15.78 -8.90 -21.07
C ALA A 63 -15.85 -8.11 -22.38
N VAL A 64 -16.93 -7.36 -22.59
CA VAL A 64 -17.17 -6.62 -23.82
C VAL A 64 -17.52 -5.17 -23.48
N ALA A 65 -16.87 -4.24 -24.19
CA ALA A 65 -17.23 -2.83 -24.18
C ALA A 65 -17.46 -2.34 -25.61
N ILE A 66 -18.66 -1.88 -25.91
CA ILE A 66 -19.01 -1.22 -27.17
C ILE A 66 -19.50 0.17 -26.84
N LEU A 67 -18.79 1.20 -27.30
CA LEU A 67 -19.10 2.61 -26.98
C LEU A 67 -19.17 2.92 -25.47
N SER A 68 -18.56 2.09 -24.65
CA SER A 68 -18.63 2.12 -23.20
C SER A 68 -17.34 1.63 -22.56
N GLY A 69 -17.36 1.43 -21.23
CA GLY A 69 -16.23 0.83 -20.51
C GLY A 69 -16.66 -0.42 -19.74
N PHE A 70 -15.74 -1.36 -19.56
CA PHE A 70 -15.87 -2.42 -18.58
C PHE A 70 -14.75 -2.34 -17.54
N GLN A 71 -15.05 -2.83 -16.34
CA GLN A 71 -14.08 -2.90 -15.27
C GLN A 71 -14.25 -4.20 -14.49
N ARG A 72 -13.18 -4.95 -14.39
CA ARG A 72 -13.07 -6.14 -13.57
C ARG A 72 -12.12 -5.89 -12.42
N LYS A 73 -12.65 -5.75 -11.22
CA LYS A 73 -11.89 -5.46 -9.98
C LYS A 73 -12.35 -6.37 -8.84
N GLY A 74 -11.52 -6.45 -7.81
CA GLY A 74 -11.81 -7.14 -6.57
C GLY A 74 -11.51 -8.64 -6.63
N ARG A 75 -12.18 -9.39 -5.76
CA ARG A 75 -11.97 -10.84 -5.65
C ARG A 75 -12.80 -11.58 -6.68
N TRP A 76 -12.18 -11.91 -7.78
CA TRP A 76 -12.77 -12.75 -8.82
C TRP A 76 -11.74 -13.81 -9.25
N THR A 77 -12.20 -14.92 -9.81
CA THR A 77 -11.30 -15.96 -10.30
C THR A 77 -11.09 -15.79 -11.80
N VAL A 78 -9.83 -15.54 -12.16
CA VAL A 78 -9.42 -15.45 -13.57
C VAL A 78 -9.52 -16.84 -14.18
N PRO A 79 -10.32 -17.06 -15.23
CA PRO A 79 -10.40 -18.34 -15.90
C PRO A 79 -9.08 -18.64 -16.64
N LYS A 80 -8.88 -19.89 -17.04
CA LYS A 80 -7.74 -20.29 -17.85
C LYS A 80 -7.61 -19.46 -19.15
N ARG A 81 -8.75 -19.10 -19.75
CA ARG A 81 -8.82 -18.17 -20.89
C ARG A 81 -9.88 -17.11 -20.63
N PHE A 82 -9.45 -15.87 -20.69
CA PHE A 82 -10.31 -14.71 -20.56
C PHE A 82 -10.25 -13.87 -21.82
N ASN A 83 -11.38 -13.59 -22.45
CA ASN A 83 -11.45 -12.79 -23.65
C ASN A 83 -12.03 -11.42 -23.34
N CYS A 84 -11.37 -10.37 -23.79
CA CYS A 84 -11.91 -9.03 -23.68
C CYS A 84 -11.93 -8.34 -25.04
N PHE A 85 -13.02 -7.65 -25.32
CA PHE A 85 -13.23 -6.89 -26.54
C PHE A 85 -13.64 -5.46 -26.20
N ALA A 86 -12.90 -4.49 -26.74
CA ALA A 86 -13.20 -3.08 -26.59
C ALA A 86 -13.31 -2.42 -27.98
N PHE A 87 -14.52 -1.90 -28.30
CA PHE A 87 -14.78 -1.14 -29.51
C PHE A 87 -15.25 0.25 -29.15
N TRP A 88 -14.49 1.27 -29.53
CA TRP A 88 -14.73 2.69 -29.19
C TRP A 88 -14.96 2.92 -27.70
N GLY A 89 -14.18 2.26 -26.89
CA GLY A 89 -14.31 2.29 -25.44
C GLY A 89 -13.06 1.81 -24.72
N GLY A 90 -13.20 1.52 -23.43
CA GLY A 90 -12.10 1.06 -22.61
C GLY A 90 -12.40 -0.12 -21.71
N GLY A 91 -11.37 -0.84 -21.33
CA GLY A 91 -11.46 -1.92 -20.36
C GLY A 91 -10.36 -1.80 -19.29
N GLU A 92 -10.69 -2.12 -18.06
CA GLU A 92 -9.72 -2.27 -16.99
C GLU A 92 -9.87 -3.63 -16.32
N ILE A 93 -8.80 -4.40 -16.33
CA ILE A 93 -8.71 -5.71 -15.70
C ILE A 93 -7.73 -5.62 -14.57
N ASP A 94 -8.23 -5.66 -13.33
CA ASP A 94 -7.41 -5.56 -12.13
C ASP A 94 -7.22 -6.95 -11.49
N LEU A 95 -5.99 -7.44 -11.52
CA LEU A 95 -5.60 -8.76 -11.01
C LEU A 95 -5.04 -8.70 -9.57
N ARG A 96 -4.95 -7.54 -8.97
CA ARG A 96 -4.32 -7.37 -7.65
C ARG A 96 -4.98 -8.15 -6.51
N GLU A 97 -6.28 -8.37 -6.59
CA GLU A 97 -7.05 -9.11 -5.61
C GLU A 97 -7.67 -10.39 -6.21
N ALA A 98 -7.33 -10.73 -7.45
CA ALA A 98 -7.88 -11.88 -8.15
C ALA A 98 -7.25 -13.20 -7.67
N ASN A 99 -8.04 -14.26 -7.77
CA ASN A 99 -7.57 -15.63 -7.73
C ASN A 99 -7.41 -16.15 -9.17
N PHE A 100 -6.71 -17.25 -9.35
CA PHE A 100 -6.42 -17.82 -10.66
C PHE A 100 -6.94 -19.25 -10.73
N ALA A 101 -7.65 -19.58 -11.80
CA ALA A 101 -8.16 -20.95 -12.04
C ALA A 101 -7.03 -21.93 -12.40
N ASP A 102 -5.92 -21.42 -12.94
CA ASP A 102 -4.75 -22.22 -13.31
C ASP A 102 -3.47 -21.42 -13.04
N ARG A 103 -2.33 -22.09 -13.00
CA ARG A 103 -1.01 -21.44 -12.91
C ARG A 103 -0.70 -20.59 -14.12
N GLU A 104 -1.19 -20.98 -15.29
CA GLU A 104 -1.05 -20.24 -16.52
C GLU A 104 -2.42 -19.81 -17.01
N VAL A 105 -2.63 -18.50 -17.11
CA VAL A 105 -3.88 -17.91 -17.59
C VAL A 105 -3.60 -17.02 -18.78
N GLU A 106 -4.44 -17.13 -19.80
CA GLU A 106 -4.37 -16.36 -21.03
C GLU A 106 -5.46 -15.27 -21.03
N ILE A 107 -5.05 -14.04 -21.22
CA ILE A 107 -5.97 -12.89 -21.38
C ILE A 107 -5.83 -12.39 -22.81
N ASN A 108 -6.84 -12.70 -23.62
CA ASN A 108 -6.90 -12.26 -25.00
C ASN A 108 -7.62 -10.92 -25.08
N CYS A 109 -6.89 -9.87 -25.46
CA CYS A 109 -7.40 -8.51 -25.54
C CYS A 109 -7.50 -8.05 -26.98
N VAL A 110 -8.72 -7.74 -27.43
CA VAL A 110 -8.98 -7.11 -28.72
C VAL A 110 -9.46 -5.69 -28.49
N ALA A 111 -8.68 -4.71 -28.88
CA ALA A 111 -8.99 -3.30 -28.75
C ALA A 111 -9.06 -2.62 -30.12
N VAL A 112 -10.24 -2.12 -30.50
CA VAL A 112 -10.48 -1.37 -31.75
C VAL A 112 -10.93 0.04 -31.41
N MET A 113 -10.15 1.05 -31.74
CA MET A 113 -10.40 2.46 -31.39
C MET A 113 -10.66 2.66 -29.88
N GLY A 114 -9.88 2.01 -29.04
CA GLY A 114 -10.02 2.04 -27.60
C GLY A 114 -8.80 1.50 -26.88
N GLY A 115 -8.94 1.28 -25.57
CA GLY A 115 -7.83 0.76 -24.78
C GLY A 115 -8.25 -0.27 -23.74
N VAL A 116 -7.39 -1.25 -23.51
CA VAL A 116 -7.53 -2.20 -22.40
C VAL A 116 -6.30 -2.06 -21.51
N ASN A 117 -6.53 -1.82 -20.23
CA ASN A 117 -5.46 -1.77 -19.24
C ASN A 117 -5.53 -2.99 -18.31
N VAL A 118 -4.46 -3.76 -18.26
CA VAL A 118 -4.32 -4.92 -17.38
C VAL A 118 -3.42 -4.55 -16.22
N ILE A 119 -3.95 -4.53 -15.02
CA ILE A 119 -3.20 -4.22 -13.80
C ILE A 119 -2.79 -5.51 -13.13
N VAL A 120 -1.49 -5.71 -13.04
CA VAL A 120 -0.88 -6.91 -12.47
C VAL A 120 -0.18 -6.58 -11.16
N PRO A 121 -0.31 -7.40 -10.12
CA PRO A 121 0.46 -7.23 -8.88
C PRO A 121 1.92 -7.66 -9.04
N PRO A 122 2.81 -7.20 -8.14
CA PRO A 122 4.13 -7.80 -8.00
C PRO A 122 4.00 -9.28 -7.63
N GLY A 123 4.96 -10.10 -8.06
CA GLY A 123 4.94 -11.54 -7.80
C GLY A 123 4.20 -12.39 -8.84
N VAL A 124 3.47 -11.77 -9.77
CA VAL A 124 2.88 -12.44 -10.93
C VAL A 124 3.79 -12.27 -12.17
N GLU A 125 4.13 -13.36 -12.82
CA GLU A 125 4.88 -13.32 -14.07
C GLU A 125 3.98 -12.89 -15.22
N VAL A 126 4.47 -12.00 -16.09
CA VAL A 126 3.71 -11.50 -17.24
C VAL A 126 4.47 -11.80 -18.52
N VAL A 127 3.76 -12.36 -19.48
CA VAL A 127 4.24 -12.55 -20.86
C VAL A 127 3.28 -11.84 -21.80
N VAL A 128 3.79 -10.96 -22.64
CA VAL A 128 2.98 -10.18 -23.58
C VAL A 128 3.24 -10.66 -25.00
N ARG A 129 2.21 -11.10 -25.71
CA ARG A 129 2.28 -11.64 -27.08
C ARG A 129 1.29 -10.97 -28.03
N GLY A 130 1.00 -9.69 -27.82
CA GLY A 130 0.04 -8.97 -28.63
C GLY A 130 0.67 -8.19 -29.78
N ILE A 131 -0.15 -7.88 -30.80
CA ILE A 131 0.24 -7.10 -31.96
C ILE A 131 -0.59 -5.80 -32.00
N GLY A 132 0.09 -4.66 -32.16
CA GLY A 132 -0.56 -3.37 -32.38
C GLY A 132 -0.40 -2.91 -33.84
N ILE A 133 -1.53 -2.53 -34.48
CA ILE A 133 -1.53 -1.89 -35.80
C ILE A 133 -2.13 -0.50 -35.65
N MET A 134 -1.38 0.54 -35.96
CA MET A 134 -1.75 1.96 -35.70
C MET A 134 -2.11 2.23 -34.24
N GLY A 135 -1.53 1.44 -33.33
CA GLY A 135 -1.71 1.46 -31.90
C GLY A 135 -0.56 0.80 -31.19
N GLY A 136 -0.67 0.57 -29.90
CA GLY A 136 0.39 0.00 -29.06
C GLY A 136 -0.02 -1.21 -28.25
N PHE A 137 0.90 -2.16 -28.13
CA PHE A 137 0.88 -3.18 -27.10
C PHE A 137 2.07 -2.93 -26.19
N ASP A 138 1.82 -2.70 -24.91
CA ASP A 138 2.90 -2.36 -23.97
C ASP A 138 3.56 -3.62 -23.44
N HIS A 139 4.86 -3.77 -23.69
CA HIS A 139 5.69 -4.90 -23.29
C HIS A 139 6.63 -4.56 -22.11
N ARG A 140 6.50 -3.41 -21.47
CA ARG A 140 7.44 -2.94 -20.44
C ARG A 140 7.54 -3.86 -19.23
N GLU A 141 6.48 -4.58 -18.94
CA GLU A 141 6.41 -5.49 -17.79
C GLU A 141 6.81 -6.93 -18.13
N GLU A 142 7.20 -7.19 -19.37
CA GLU A 142 7.66 -8.50 -19.81
C GLU A 142 9.02 -8.83 -19.21
N GLY A 143 9.21 -10.11 -18.83
CA GLY A 143 10.48 -10.61 -18.30
C GLY A 143 10.77 -10.28 -16.84
N VAL A 144 9.85 -9.60 -16.14
CA VAL A 144 9.97 -9.45 -14.69
C VAL A 144 9.60 -10.78 -14.03
N PRO A 145 10.54 -11.43 -13.32
CA PRO A 145 10.27 -12.73 -12.70
C PRO A 145 9.14 -12.60 -11.66
N GLY A 146 8.25 -13.58 -11.68
CA GLY A 146 7.23 -13.74 -10.63
C GLY A 146 7.78 -14.48 -9.41
N ASP A 147 6.95 -14.60 -8.39
CA ASP A 147 7.27 -15.40 -7.22
C ASP A 147 7.36 -16.89 -7.57
N PRO A 148 8.23 -17.66 -6.90
CA PRO A 148 8.31 -19.10 -7.11
C PRO A 148 6.95 -19.78 -6.91
N GLY A 149 6.46 -20.45 -7.96
CA GLY A 149 5.15 -21.11 -7.94
C GLY A 149 3.95 -20.18 -8.10
N GLY A 150 4.18 -18.88 -8.31
CA GLY A 150 3.13 -17.92 -8.60
C GLY A 150 2.48 -18.14 -9.98
N PRO A 151 1.35 -17.46 -10.23
CA PRO A 151 0.67 -17.56 -11.52
C PRO A 151 1.44 -16.81 -12.62
N ARG A 152 1.32 -17.31 -13.85
CA ARG A 152 1.81 -16.68 -15.07
C ARG A 152 0.62 -16.15 -15.86
N VAL A 153 0.64 -14.89 -16.22
CA VAL A 153 -0.39 -14.23 -17.03
C VAL A 153 0.15 -13.97 -18.44
N ILE A 154 -0.44 -14.58 -19.42
CA ILE A 154 -0.12 -14.37 -20.84
C ILE A 154 -1.15 -13.41 -21.42
N VAL A 155 -0.71 -12.20 -21.77
CA VAL A 155 -1.57 -11.21 -22.44
C VAL A 155 -1.34 -11.31 -23.94
N THR A 156 -2.39 -11.73 -24.64
CA THR A 156 -2.38 -11.88 -26.11
C THR A 156 -3.41 -10.94 -26.72
N GLY A 157 -3.41 -10.84 -28.04
CA GLY A 157 -4.47 -10.18 -28.77
C GLY A 157 -3.98 -9.14 -29.77
N PHE A 158 -4.88 -8.20 -30.05
CA PHE A 158 -4.71 -7.29 -31.15
C PHE A 158 -5.24 -5.89 -30.80
N ALA A 159 -4.45 -4.86 -31.09
CA ALA A 159 -4.84 -3.47 -30.93
C ALA A 159 -4.84 -2.75 -32.28
N PHE A 160 -6.00 -2.20 -32.68
CA PHE A 160 -6.16 -1.41 -33.92
C PHE A 160 -6.67 0.00 -33.57
N TRP A 161 -5.90 1.03 -33.88
CA TRP A 161 -6.15 2.41 -33.43
C TRP A 161 -6.41 2.57 -31.93
N GLY A 162 -5.76 1.76 -31.14
CA GLY A 162 -5.90 1.74 -29.71
C GLY A 162 -4.69 1.18 -29.02
N GLY A 163 -4.86 0.75 -27.78
CA GLY A 163 -3.76 0.19 -27.03
C GLY A 163 -4.17 -0.86 -26.01
N VAL A 164 -3.27 -1.80 -25.77
CA VAL A 164 -3.35 -2.69 -24.63
C VAL A 164 -2.13 -2.41 -23.77
N GLY A 165 -2.37 -1.91 -22.55
CA GLY A 165 -1.33 -1.62 -21.58
C GLY A 165 -1.30 -2.67 -20.48
N VAL A 166 -0.11 -3.07 -20.06
CA VAL A 166 0.09 -3.86 -18.85
C VAL A 166 0.84 -3.02 -17.85
N GLU A 167 0.26 -2.83 -16.69
CA GLU A 167 0.81 -1.99 -15.64
C GLU A 167 0.92 -2.74 -14.32
N ARG A 168 2.10 -2.73 -13.71
CA ARG A 168 2.33 -3.34 -12.41
C ARG A 168 2.03 -2.36 -11.28
N LYS A 169 1.07 -2.72 -10.42
CA LYS A 169 0.70 -1.91 -9.26
C LYS A 169 0.69 -2.75 -8.00
N LEU A 170 1.21 -2.19 -6.92
CA LEU A 170 1.14 -2.80 -5.60
C LEU A 170 -0.31 -3.08 -5.17
N THR A 171 -0.52 -4.16 -4.46
CA THR A 171 -1.79 -4.46 -3.81
C THR A 171 -2.16 -3.38 -2.78
N ARG A 172 -3.41 -3.35 -2.35
CA ARG A 172 -3.84 -2.40 -1.30
C ARG A 172 -3.10 -2.65 0.01
N ALA A 173 -2.91 -3.91 0.38
CA ALA A 173 -2.20 -4.30 1.59
C ALA A 173 -0.74 -3.86 1.55
N GLU A 174 -0.02 -4.14 0.46
CA GLU A 174 1.37 -3.71 0.27
C GLU A 174 1.52 -2.19 0.29
N ARG A 175 0.58 -1.45 -0.34
CA ARG A 175 0.60 0.01 -0.26
C ARG A 175 0.38 0.54 1.16
N GLN A 176 -0.48 -0.09 1.94
CA GLN A 176 -0.69 0.28 3.34
C GLN A 176 0.55 -0.02 4.16
N ALA A 177 1.11 -1.23 4.03
CA ALA A 177 2.35 -1.61 4.71
C ALA A 177 3.50 -0.63 4.40
N LEU A 178 3.69 -0.29 3.13
CA LEU A 178 4.71 0.69 2.71
C LEU A 178 4.45 2.10 3.28
N LYS A 179 3.19 2.52 3.38
CA LYS A 179 2.84 3.80 4.01
C LYS A 179 3.12 3.80 5.50
N GLU A 180 2.81 2.70 6.18
CA GLU A 180 3.08 2.55 7.62
C GLU A 180 4.57 2.51 7.90
N GLU A 181 5.33 1.77 7.10
CA GLU A 181 6.79 1.72 7.21
C GLU A 181 7.41 3.11 7.01
N ARG A 182 7.01 3.83 5.96
CA ARG A 182 7.45 5.22 5.73
C ARG A 182 7.06 6.16 6.87
N ARG A 183 5.91 5.92 7.51
CA ARG A 183 5.46 6.70 8.67
C ARG A 183 6.33 6.41 9.87
N ARG A 184 6.65 5.14 10.14
CA ARG A 184 7.57 4.73 11.21
C ARG A 184 8.94 5.35 11.01
N GLN A 185 9.53 5.20 9.83
CA GLN A 185 10.84 5.81 9.52
C GLN A 185 10.86 7.34 9.70
N LYS A 186 9.76 8.02 9.36
CA LYS A 186 9.65 9.48 9.60
C LYS A 186 9.58 9.82 11.10
N LEU A 187 8.93 9.01 11.91
CA LEU A 187 8.85 9.20 13.36
C LEU A 187 10.23 8.97 14.00
N ASP A 188 10.89 7.85 13.69
CA ASP A 188 12.22 7.51 14.19
C ASP A 188 13.23 8.62 13.84
N ARG A 189 13.19 9.11 12.59
CA ARG A 189 14.05 10.22 12.16
C ARG A 189 13.75 11.52 12.90
N LYS A 190 12.49 11.75 13.28
CA LYS A 190 12.08 12.93 14.05
C LYS A 190 12.51 12.82 15.52
N GLU A 191 12.44 11.63 16.10
CA GLU A 191 12.93 11.34 17.45
C GLU A 191 14.45 11.48 17.53
N SER A 192 15.20 10.84 16.65
CA SER A 192 16.67 10.99 16.57
C SER A 192 17.10 12.45 16.43
N ARG A 193 16.37 13.23 15.64
CA ARG A 193 16.64 14.67 15.52
C ARG A 193 16.35 15.43 16.81
N ARG A 194 15.32 15.06 17.56
CA ARG A 194 15.00 15.67 18.87
C ARG A 194 16.04 15.33 19.92
N GLU A 195 16.48 14.08 19.96
CA GLU A 195 17.55 13.62 20.86
C GLU A 195 18.87 14.37 20.57
N LEU A 196 19.24 14.48 19.29
CA LEU A 196 20.42 15.25 18.89
C LEU A 196 20.32 16.73 19.30
N HIS A 197 19.14 17.34 19.15
CA HIS A 197 18.93 18.72 19.60
C HIS A 197 18.96 18.86 21.13
N ALA A 198 18.48 17.86 21.85
CA ALA A 198 18.53 17.87 23.32
C ALA A 198 19.98 17.76 23.82
N SER A 199 20.76 16.81 23.31
CA SER A 199 22.16 16.65 23.65
C SER A 199 22.97 17.90 23.29
N TRP A 200 22.73 18.51 22.14
CA TRP A 200 23.41 19.75 21.75
C TRP A 200 23.10 20.92 22.71
N ARG A 201 21.85 21.04 23.18
CA ARG A 201 21.50 22.06 24.18
C ARG A 201 22.23 21.84 25.49
N GLU A 202 22.29 20.61 25.95
CA GLU A 202 23.00 20.23 27.18
C GLU A 202 24.49 20.54 27.08
N ASP A 203 25.13 20.21 25.95
CA ASP A 203 26.52 20.53 25.68
C ASP A 203 26.78 22.06 25.66
N VAL A 204 25.87 22.84 25.09
CA VAL A 204 25.97 24.31 25.05
C VAL A 204 25.81 24.92 26.44
N GLU A 205 24.86 24.42 27.23
CA GLU A 205 24.65 24.88 28.61
C GLU A 205 25.85 24.57 29.49
N ASP A 206 26.43 23.38 29.36
CA ASP A 206 27.65 23.00 30.07
C ASP A 206 28.86 23.80 29.65
N ALA A 207 29.01 24.08 28.36
CA ALA A 207 30.07 24.96 27.86
C ALA A 207 29.93 26.40 28.42
N HIS A 208 28.68 26.89 28.46
CA HIS A 208 28.40 28.21 29.03
C HIS A 208 28.71 28.25 30.53
N ARG A 209 28.31 27.23 31.29
CA ARG A 209 28.60 27.09 32.72
C ARG A 209 30.11 27.09 33.00
N ARG A 210 30.86 26.27 32.25
CA ARG A 210 32.35 26.25 32.36
C ARG A 210 33.00 27.58 32.03
N MET A 211 32.42 28.33 31.08
CA MET A 211 32.96 29.65 30.72
C MET A 211 32.67 30.69 31.83
N THR A 212 31.49 30.69 32.43
CA THR A 212 31.13 31.58 33.54
C THR A 212 31.94 31.28 34.81
N ASP A 213 32.15 30.01 35.13
CA ASP A 213 32.97 29.60 36.28
C ASP A 213 34.42 30.04 36.08
N ARG A 214 35.01 29.82 34.90
CA ARG A 214 36.35 30.27 34.58
C ARG A 214 36.52 31.80 34.66
N HIS A 215 35.50 32.54 34.22
CA HIS A 215 35.46 33.98 34.33
C HIS A 215 35.43 34.44 35.81
N HIS A 216 34.65 33.77 36.62
CA HIS A 216 34.51 34.04 38.05
C HIS A 216 35.84 33.79 38.77
N ASP A 217 36.52 32.68 38.47
CA ASP A 217 37.85 32.35 39.03
C ASP A 217 38.94 33.37 38.64
N LEU A 218 38.91 33.83 37.38
CA LEU A 218 39.80 34.88 36.93
C LEU A 218 39.59 36.21 37.68
N MET A 219 38.32 36.56 37.94
CA MET A 219 37.99 37.79 38.70
C MET A 219 38.37 37.67 40.15
N ARG A 220 38.17 36.52 40.81
CA ARG A 220 38.63 36.23 42.18
C ARG A 220 40.15 36.38 42.29
N GLY A 221 40.87 35.68 41.41
CA GLY A 221 42.33 35.76 41.43
C GLY A 221 42.91 37.18 41.14
N ARG A 222 42.11 38.04 40.49
CA ARG A 222 42.45 39.43 40.27
C ARG A 222 42.21 40.29 41.53
N SER A 223 41.13 40.05 42.25
CA SER A 223 40.83 40.74 43.52
C SER A 223 41.82 40.34 44.63
N ASP A 224 42.19 39.07 44.71
CA ASP A 224 43.17 38.58 45.68
C ASP A 224 44.58 39.18 45.45
N ARG A 225 44.96 39.30 44.20
CA ARG A 225 46.22 39.99 43.84
C ARG A 225 46.23 41.48 44.16
N HIS A 226 45.07 42.15 44.09
CA HIS A 226 44.93 43.54 44.51
C HIS A 226 44.96 43.68 46.04
N ARG A 227 44.37 42.73 46.76
CA ARG A 227 44.40 42.69 48.24
C ARG A 227 45.83 42.46 48.73
N ASP A 228 46.57 41.51 48.17
CA ASP A 228 47.93 41.17 48.52
C ASP A 228 48.88 42.34 48.23
N ARG A 229 48.70 43.11 47.16
CA ARG A 229 49.42 44.34 46.87
C ARG A 229 49.15 45.46 47.87
N ARG A 230 47.93 45.61 48.35
CA ARG A 230 47.53 46.57 49.35
C ARG A 230 48.17 46.25 50.71
N ASP A 231 48.05 44.98 51.12
CA ASP A 231 48.64 44.49 52.35
C ASP A 231 50.20 44.65 52.39
N ARG A 232 50.89 44.43 51.25
CA ARG A 232 52.33 44.65 51.10
C ARG A 232 52.67 46.14 51.21
N ARG A 233 51.82 47.00 50.65
CA ARG A 233 52.06 48.46 50.71
C ARG A 233 51.82 48.96 52.13
N ASP A 234 50.78 48.55 52.81
CA ASP A 234 50.48 48.93 54.20
C ASP A 234 51.53 48.40 55.19
N ARG A 235 52.17 47.25 54.90
CA ARG A 235 53.32 46.75 55.68
C ARG A 235 54.52 47.59 55.46
N ARG A 236 54.82 48.05 54.26
CA ARG A 236 55.98 48.88 53.90
C ARG A 236 55.81 50.25 54.54
N ASP A 237 54.63 50.88 54.45
CA ASP A 237 54.36 52.18 55.05
C ASP A 237 54.39 52.15 56.59
N ARG A 238 54.22 50.94 57.18
CA ARG A 238 54.33 50.73 58.62
C ARG A 238 55.81 50.57 59.07
N TYR A 239 56.65 50.00 58.25
CA TYR A 239 58.14 49.90 58.49
C TYR A 239 58.84 51.29 58.41
N ASP A 240 58.52 52.03 57.37
CA ASP A 240 59.11 53.38 57.16
C ASP A 240 58.67 54.38 58.27
N ARG A 241 57.70 54.07 59.10
CA ARG A 241 57.20 54.90 60.19
C ARG A 241 57.95 54.65 61.56
N TYR A 242 58.81 53.65 61.60
CA TYR A 242 59.63 53.29 62.79
C TYR A 242 61.10 53.61 62.64
N GLU A 243 61.53 54.18 61.55
CA GLU A 243 62.91 54.56 61.31
C GLU A 243 63.18 56.09 61.40
N ASP A 244 62.14 56.91 61.71
CA ASP A 244 62.26 58.32 62.09
C ASP A 244 62.03 58.45 63.62
#